data_1ed5bc599ce8d0ba0f5185f10220d491
#
_entry.id   1ed5bc599ce8d0ba0f5185f10220d491
#
_cell.length_a   1.000
_cell.length_b   1.000
_cell.length_c   1.000
_cell.angle_alpha   90.00
_cell.angle_beta   90.00
_cell.angle_gamma   90.00
#
_symmetry.space_group_name_H-M   'P 1'
#
loop_
_entity.id
_entity.type
_entity.pdbx_description
1 polymer ?
#
loop_
_entity_poly.entity_id
_entity_poly.type
_entity_poly.pdbx_seq_one_letter_code
_entity_poly.pdbx_strand_id
1 'polypeptide(L)'
;MNTERKKLLTSMFWAVLIGLIANLGIAFLMDFKDILGALKKVDYTILLVPFFCYLLIYFIDSIRLIMVLGQFHLRIPLWEAFYNGVVFSLFSNLTPMATGGQPFQILHLTSIGIDSKKATNVALSRHVEFMFTAITIFMISIPTAVGLANSMKIGREPMYIGFIVSLSTTLFFLFTLITPDTLSKFVLRFEKTKSGHWLSKKLGKENWAELFHHWATSLKEEIGFLWAEKTHIMILDVSLGLLNLTLQAFSLFYVLERLTPIGATFFHIMATFVIINLVIYYIPTPGGSGSIEGSYIWVFSGMNNAPAATTVAIVLWRFATYYLHIVFGLIMFFMYSYMKDKKQNKQIDE
;
A
#
# COMPACT_ATOMS: atom_id res chain seq x y z
N MET A 1 11.50 -27.92 5.94
CA MET A 1 10.86 -26.61 5.72
C MET A 1 11.52 -25.62 6.66
N ASN A 2 12.20 -24.61 6.12
CA ASN A 2 13.06 -23.69 6.90
C ASN A 2 12.21 -22.95 7.95
N THR A 3 12.71 -22.77 9.18
CA THR A 3 11.98 -22.16 10.32
C THR A 3 11.41 -20.79 9.98
N GLU A 4 12.10 -20.04 9.14
CA GLU A 4 11.64 -18.74 8.64
C GLU A 4 10.42 -18.85 7.73
N ARG A 5 10.38 -19.81 6.80
CA ARG A 5 9.20 -20.08 5.97
C ARG A 5 7.97 -20.45 6.81
N LYS A 6 8.15 -21.23 7.89
CA LYS A 6 7.07 -21.60 8.81
C LYS A 6 6.51 -20.38 9.55
N LYS A 7 7.38 -19.50 10.06
CA LYS A 7 6.98 -18.25 10.72
C LYS A 7 6.20 -17.34 9.77
N LEU A 8 6.69 -17.18 8.53
CA LEU A 8 6.02 -16.39 7.51
C LEU A 8 4.61 -16.92 7.22
N LEU A 9 4.48 -18.21 6.93
CA LEU A 9 3.19 -18.85 6.66
C LEU A 9 2.22 -18.72 7.83
N THR A 10 2.72 -18.83 9.07
CA THR A 10 1.90 -18.65 10.28
C THR A 10 1.41 -17.20 10.40
N SER A 11 2.27 -16.21 10.16
CA SER A 11 1.88 -14.79 10.17
C SER A 11 0.85 -14.47 9.08
N MET A 12 1.04 -15.04 7.89
CA MET A 12 0.11 -14.91 6.77
C MET A 12 -1.26 -15.52 7.10
N PHE A 13 -1.27 -16.72 7.68
CA PHE A 13 -2.50 -17.39 8.12
C PHE A 13 -3.28 -16.52 9.12
N TRP A 14 -2.61 -15.98 10.14
CA TRP A 14 -3.25 -15.12 11.13
C TRP A 14 -3.78 -13.82 10.51
N ALA A 15 -3.05 -13.18 9.59
CA ALA A 15 -3.50 -11.97 8.93
C ALA A 15 -4.77 -12.20 8.09
N VAL A 16 -4.80 -13.28 7.31
CA VAL A 16 -5.99 -13.68 6.53
C VAL A 16 -7.16 -14.03 7.46
N LEU A 17 -6.89 -14.79 8.53
CA LEU A 17 -7.91 -15.21 9.50
C LEU A 17 -8.54 -14.00 10.21
N ILE A 18 -7.74 -13.04 10.67
CA ILE A 18 -8.22 -11.80 11.29
C ILE A 18 -9.12 -11.03 10.31
N GLY A 19 -8.67 -10.89 9.05
CA GLY A 19 -9.46 -10.22 8.02
C GLY A 19 -10.79 -10.92 7.73
N LEU A 20 -10.79 -12.26 7.65
CA LEU A 20 -12.02 -13.04 7.46
C LEU A 20 -12.97 -12.91 8.66
N ILE A 21 -12.45 -13.00 9.89
CA ILE A 21 -13.28 -12.86 11.12
C ILE A 21 -13.90 -11.45 11.17
N ALA A 22 -13.14 -10.40 10.84
CA ALA A 22 -13.65 -9.04 10.82
C ALA A 22 -14.80 -8.89 9.80
N ASN A 23 -14.64 -9.41 8.58
CA ASN A 23 -15.69 -9.37 7.56
C ASN A 23 -16.92 -10.18 7.93
N LEU A 24 -16.74 -11.39 8.48
CA LEU A 24 -17.85 -12.20 8.96
C LEU A 24 -18.57 -11.54 10.13
N GLY A 25 -17.84 -10.91 11.05
CA GLY A 25 -18.40 -10.15 12.16
C GLY A 25 -19.31 -9.00 11.68
N ILE A 26 -18.86 -8.25 10.68
CA ILE A 26 -19.67 -7.18 10.07
C ILE A 26 -20.93 -7.76 9.40
N ALA A 27 -20.78 -8.83 8.62
CA ALA A 27 -21.91 -9.48 7.95
C ALA A 27 -22.93 -10.07 8.95
N PHE A 28 -22.46 -10.57 10.10
CA PHE A 28 -23.32 -11.15 11.15
C PHE A 28 -24.19 -10.10 11.88
N LEU A 29 -23.76 -8.84 11.89
CA LEU A 29 -24.52 -7.72 12.47
C LEU A 29 -25.70 -7.26 11.60
N MET A 30 -25.88 -7.84 10.41
CA MET A 30 -26.89 -7.45 9.43
C MET A 30 -27.95 -8.54 9.25
N ASP A 31 -29.14 -8.15 8.75
CA ASP A 31 -30.21 -9.12 8.43
C ASP A 31 -29.76 -10.00 7.24
N PHE A 32 -29.75 -11.31 7.49
CA PHE A 32 -29.31 -12.32 6.51
C PHE A 32 -30.17 -12.31 5.23
N LYS A 33 -31.46 -11.97 5.33
CA LYS A 33 -32.37 -11.88 4.19
C LYS A 33 -31.98 -10.74 3.24
N ASP A 34 -31.57 -9.59 3.80
CA ASP A 34 -31.14 -8.44 3.03
C ASP A 34 -29.83 -8.73 2.29
N ILE A 35 -28.89 -9.43 2.95
CA ILE A 35 -27.65 -9.89 2.33
C ILE A 35 -27.94 -10.84 1.18
N LEU A 36 -28.81 -11.84 1.38
CA LEU A 36 -29.19 -12.77 0.30
C LEU A 36 -29.88 -12.05 -0.87
N GLY A 37 -30.71 -11.05 -0.59
CA GLY A 37 -31.36 -10.22 -1.61
C GLY A 37 -30.36 -9.47 -2.48
N ALA A 38 -29.33 -8.90 -1.87
CA ALA A 38 -28.26 -8.23 -2.58
C ALA A 38 -27.36 -9.19 -3.38
N LEU A 39 -27.04 -10.36 -2.81
CA LEU A 39 -26.24 -11.40 -3.48
C LEU A 39 -26.88 -11.94 -4.76
N LYS A 40 -28.21 -11.97 -4.84
CA LYS A 40 -28.93 -12.39 -6.07
C LYS A 40 -28.68 -11.48 -7.27
N LYS A 41 -28.23 -10.24 -7.05
CA LYS A 41 -27.90 -9.27 -8.10
C LYS A 41 -26.44 -9.36 -8.55
N VAL A 42 -25.63 -10.23 -7.95
CA VAL A 42 -24.21 -10.36 -8.24
C VAL A 42 -24.01 -11.13 -9.53
N ASP A 43 -23.35 -10.53 -10.49
CA ASP A 43 -22.79 -11.22 -11.65
C ASP A 43 -21.27 -11.37 -11.50
N TYR A 44 -20.67 -12.22 -12.33
CA TYR A 44 -19.24 -12.51 -12.26
C TYR A 44 -18.36 -11.28 -12.54
N THR A 45 -18.86 -10.26 -13.25
CA THR A 45 -18.11 -9.05 -13.58
C THR A 45 -17.80 -8.22 -12.31
N ILE A 46 -18.63 -8.33 -11.28
CA ILE A 46 -18.43 -7.67 -9.98
C ILE A 46 -17.12 -8.10 -9.30
N LEU A 47 -16.68 -9.33 -9.55
CA LEU A 47 -15.41 -9.85 -9.05
C LEU A 47 -14.29 -9.68 -10.07
N LEU A 48 -14.56 -9.94 -11.35
CA LEU A 48 -13.54 -9.93 -12.40
C LEU A 48 -13.01 -8.53 -12.68
N VAL A 49 -13.88 -7.51 -12.80
CA VAL A 49 -13.44 -6.14 -13.12
C VAL A 49 -12.50 -5.59 -12.05
N PRO A 50 -12.82 -5.60 -10.74
CA PRO A 50 -11.88 -5.18 -9.69
C PRO A 50 -10.58 -6.01 -9.68
N PHE A 51 -10.68 -7.33 -9.86
CA PHE A 51 -9.51 -8.19 -9.91
C PHE A 51 -8.55 -7.81 -11.05
N PHE A 52 -9.06 -7.62 -12.26
CA PHE A 52 -8.25 -7.21 -13.41
C PHE A 52 -7.72 -5.77 -13.29
N CYS A 53 -8.47 -4.86 -12.65
CA CYS A 53 -7.94 -3.53 -12.32
C CYS A 53 -6.66 -3.63 -11.49
N TYR A 54 -6.63 -4.48 -10.48
CA TYR A 54 -5.45 -4.67 -9.63
C TYR A 54 -4.31 -5.42 -10.34
N LEU A 55 -4.61 -6.36 -11.23
CA LEU A 55 -3.57 -6.94 -12.10
C LEU A 55 -2.93 -5.89 -13.01
N LEU A 56 -3.72 -4.98 -13.56
CA LEU A 56 -3.23 -3.87 -14.38
C LEU A 56 -2.37 -2.92 -13.55
N ILE A 57 -2.76 -2.65 -12.30
CA ILE A 57 -1.95 -1.85 -11.35
C ILE A 57 -0.58 -2.49 -11.14
N TYR A 58 -0.48 -3.82 -10.93
CA TYR A 58 0.81 -4.49 -10.78
C TYR A 58 1.66 -4.38 -12.04
N PHE A 59 1.05 -4.45 -13.22
CA PHE A 59 1.75 -4.27 -14.48
C PHE A 59 2.29 -2.84 -14.64
N ILE A 60 1.47 -1.83 -14.33
CA ILE A 60 1.88 -0.43 -14.33
C ILE A 60 3.00 -0.20 -13.31
N ASP A 61 2.90 -0.73 -12.10
CA ASP A 61 3.94 -0.63 -11.06
C ASP A 61 5.25 -1.31 -11.49
N SER A 62 5.17 -2.36 -12.31
CA SER A 62 6.34 -3.01 -12.88
C SER A 62 7.08 -2.09 -13.86
N ILE A 63 6.33 -1.42 -14.73
CA ILE A 63 6.88 -0.42 -15.66
C ILE A 63 7.52 0.72 -14.88
N ARG A 64 6.86 1.24 -13.87
CA ARG A 64 7.34 2.30 -12.99
C ARG A 64 8.65 1.90 -12.29
N LEU A 65 8.73 0.69 -11.76
CA LEU A 65 9.95 0.17 -11.13
C LEU A 65 11.11 0.09 -12.13
N ILE A 66 10.88 -0.48 -13.33
CA ILE A 66 11.90 -0.56 -14.39
C ILE A 66 12.36 0.83 -14.82
N MET A 67 11.43 1.77 -14.93
CA MET A 67 11.70 3.14 -15.35
C MET A 67 12.61 3.88 -14.34
N VAL A 68 12.32 3.75 -13.04
CA VAL A 68 13.15 4.36 -11.97
C VAL A 68 14.53 3.68 -11.89
N LEU A 69 14.60 2.34 -11.93
CA LEU A 69 15.86 1.59 -11.96
C LEU A 69 16.73 1.98 -13.17
N GLY A 70 16.12 2.21 -14.32
CA GLY A 70 16.80 2.63 -15.55
C GLY A 70 17.56 3.95 -15.39
N GLN A 71 17.13 4.87 -14.51
CA GLN A 71 17.84 6.13 -14.24
C GLN A 71 19.18 5.90 -13.52
N PHE A 72 19.31 4.79 -12.80
CA PHE A 72 20.55 4.36 -12.15
C PHE A 72 21.35 3.35 -12.99
N HIS A 73 21.04 3.22 -14.31
CA HIS A 73 21.63 2.23 -15.21
C HIS A 73 21.45 0.78 -14.76
N LEU A 74 20.43 0.51 -13.94
CA LEU A 74 20.07 -0.81 -13.48
C LEU A 74 18.95 -1.37 -14.38
N ARG A 75 19.08 -2.63 -14.78
CA ARG A 75 18.10 -3.30 -15.65
C ARG A 75 17.60 -4.58 -15.00
N ILE A 76 16.30 -4.72 -14.94
CA ILE A 76 15.64 -5.97 -14.54
C ILE A 76 14.61 -6.36 -15.60
N PRO A 77 14.39 -7.66 -15.86
CA PRO A 77 13.34 -8.07 -16.77
C PRO A 77 11.95 -7.77 -16.21
N LEU A 78 10.98 -7.57 -17.10
CA LEU A 78 9.60 -7.24 -16.73
C LEU A 78 8.99 -8.25 -15.74
N TRP A 79 9.32 -9.53 -15.91
CA TRP A 79 8.88 -10.59 -15.00
C TRP A 79 9.35 -10.38 -13.56
N GLU A 80 10.62 -10.02 -13.37
CA GLU A 80 11.16 -9.71 -12.02
C GLU A 80 10.50 -8.47 -11.42
N ALA A 81 10.23 -7.45 -12.23
CA ALA A 81 9.52 -6.27 -11.79
C ALA A 81 8.06 -6.58 -11.41
N PHE A 82 7.38 -7.42 -12.21
CA PHE A 82 6.00 -7.84 -11.95
C PHE A 82 5.91 -8.69 -10.68
N TYR A 83 6.79 -9.67 -10.54
CA TYR A 83 6.90 -10.45 -9.31
C TYR A 83 7.15 -9.56 -8.09
N ASN A 84 8.07 -8.60 -8.20
CA ASN A 84 8.37 -7.65 -7.15
C ASN A 84 7.11 -6.86 -6.72
N GLY A 85 6.33 -6.34 -7.68
CA GLY A 85 5.10 -5.60 -7.42
C GLY A 85 4.01 -6.43 -6.75
N VAL A 86 3.76 -7.65 -7.27
CA VAL A 86 2.75 -8.57 -6.72
C VAL A 86 3.09 -8.95 -5.27
N VAL A 87 4.34 -9.32 -5.02
CA VAL A 87 4.74 -9.80 -3.68
C VAL A 87 4.98 -8.63 -2.71
N PHE A 88 5.37 -7.46 -3.20
CA PHE A 88 5.31 -6.21 -2.42
C PHE A 88 3.89 -5.99 -1.88
N SER A 89 2.87 -6.10 -2.74
CA SER A 89 1.46 -5.96 -2.35
C SER A 89 1.04 -7.06 -1.37
N LEU A 90 1.46 -8.31 -1.60
CA LEU A 90 1.20 -9.42 -0.68
C LEU A 90 1.70 -9.11 0.73
N PHE A 91 2.99 -8.74 0.88
CA PHE A 91 3.56 -8.44 2.19
C PHE A 91 2.98 -7.16 2.82
N SER A 92 2.63 -6.16 2.02
CA SER A 92 1.90 -4.98 2.49
C SER A 92 0.54 -5.36 3.07
N ASN A 93 -0.20 -6.21 2.40
CA ASN A 93 -1.52 -6.67 2.83
C ASN A 93 -1.48 -7.58 4.08
N LEU A 94 -0.37 -8.27 4.31
CA LEU A 94 -0.22 -9.20 5.44
C LEU A 94 0.37 -8.55 6.69
N THR A 95 0.84 -7.31 6.60
CA THR A 95 1.50 -6.63 7.72
C THR A 95 0.73 -5.39 8.16
N PRO A 96 0.75 -5.07 9.47
CA PRO A 96 0.15 -3.85 9.96
C PRO A 96 0.75 -2.62 9.27
N MET A 97 -0.10 -1.62 8.95
CA MET A 97 0.30 -0.36 8.30
C MET A 97 1.08 -0.57 6.99
N ALA A 98 0.87 -1.70 6.31
CA ALA A 98 1.56 -2.08 5.06
C ALA A 98 3.12 -2.09 5.15
N THR A 99 3.69 -2.27 6.34
CA THR A 99 5.13 -2.11 6.59
C THR A 99 6.01 -3.19 5.96
N GLY A 100 5.46 -4.33 5.58
CA GLY A 100 6.23 -5.47 5.03
C GLY A 100 6.58 -5.36 3.56
N GLY A 101 5.88 -4.55 2.78
CA GLY A 101 6.09 -4.45 1.34
C GLY A 101 7.47 -3.90 0.96
N GLN A 102 7.87 -2.78 1.53
CA GLN A 102 9.16 -2.15 1.24
C GLN A 102 10.37 -3.02 1.61
N PRO A 103 10.47 -3.61 2.82
CA PRO A 103 11.54 -4.55 3.12
C PRO A 103 11.62 -5.73 2.15
N PHE A 104 10.46 -6.28 1.74
CA PHE A 104 10.45 -7.33 0.74
C PHE A 104 10.98 -6.83 -0.61
N GLN A 105 10.57 -5.66 -1.08
CA GLN A 105 11.05 -5.07 -2.32
C GLN A 105 12.58 -4.97 -2.33
N ILE A 106 13.16 -4.44 -1.26
CA ILE A 106 14.61 -4.30 -1.08
C ILE A 106 15.30 -5.67 -1.10
N LEU A 107 14.78 -6.64 -0.33
CA LEU A 107 15.32 -7.99 -0.27
C LEU A 107 15.28 -8.69 -1.63
N HIS A 108 14.17 -8.55 -2.37
CA HIS A 108 14.05 -9.15 -3.71
C HIS A 108 15.05 -8.51 -4.69
N LEU A 109 15.10 -7.19 -4.78
CA LEU A 109 16.05 -6.47 -5.65
C LEU A 109 17.50 -6.86 -5.34
N THR A 110 17.84 -6.96 -4.06
CA THR A 110 19.18 -7.41 -3.62
C THR A 110 19.44 -8.87 -4.02
N SER A 111 18.43 -9.73 -3.92
CA SER A 111 18.56 -11.16 -4.27
C SER A 111 18.78 -11.43 -5.77
N ILE A 112 18.47 -10.46 -6.63
CA ILE A 112 18.70 -10.51 -8.07
C ILE A 112 19.94 -9.71 -8.51
N GLY A 113 20.79 -9.29 -7.54
CA GLY A 113 22.11 -8.71 -7.79
C GLY A 113 22.17 -7.17 -7.77
N ILE A 114 21.10 -6.49 -7.37
CA ILE A 114 21.16 -5.04 -7.15
C ILE A 114 21.78 -4.76 -5.78
N ASP A 115 22.73 -3.83 -5.72
CA ASP A 115 23.34 -3.41 -4.46
C ASP A 115 22.27 -2.96 -3.44
N SER A 116 22.42 -3.41 -2.17
CA SER A 116 21.42 -3.18 -1.12
C SER A 116 21.15 -1.70 -0.85
N LYS A 117 22.18 -0.84 -0.95
CA LYS A 117 22.01 0.61 -0.78
C LYS A 117 21.16 1.18 -1.91
N LYS A 118 21.47 0.82 -3.17
CA LYS A 118 20.68 1.24 -4.34
C LYS A 118 19.25 0.71 -4.29
N ALA A 119 19.04 -0.57 -3.92
CA ALA A 119 17.72 -1.15 -3.74
C ALA A 119 16.89 -0.39 -2.71
N THR A 120 17.51 0.00 -1.58
CA THR A 120 16.87 0.79 -0.53
C THR A 120 16.51 2.18 -1.04
N ASN A 121 17.42 2.86 -1.74
CA ASN A 121 17.18 4.20 -2.25
C ASN A 121 16.07 4.23 -3.31
N VAL A 122 16.01 3.24 -4.20
CA VAL A 122 14.92 3.07 -5.17
C VAL A 122 13.57 2.85 -4.46
N ALA A 123 13.52 1.96 -3.47
CA ALA A 123 12.29 1.71 -2.72
C ALA A 123 11.78 2.96 -2.00
N LEU A 124 12.68 3.76 -1.43
CA LEU A 124 12.33 5.00 -0.73
C LEU A 124 11.98 6.13 -1.70
N SER A 125 12.64 6.24 -2.86
CA SER A 125 12.27 7.20 -3.91
C SER A 125 10.83 6.97 -4.38
N ARG A 126 10.42 5.71 -4.55
CA ARG A 126 9.04 5.35 -4.87
C ARG A 126 8.06 5.67 -3.75
N HIS A 127 8.50 5.61 -2.50
CA HIS A 127 7.66 6.06 -1.38
C HIS A 127 7.45 7.59 -1.39
N VAL A 128 8.49 8.35 -1.73
CA VAL A 128 8.39 9.81 -1.92
C VAL A 128 7.42 10.15 -3.05
N GLU A 129 7.53 9.45 -4.20
CA GLU A 129 6.58 9.61 -5.32
C GLU A 129 5.13 9.31 -4.88
N PHE A 130 4.92 8.22 -4.15
CA PHE A 130 3.59 7.89 -3.59
C PHE A 130 3.04 9.04 -2.72
N MET A 131 3.88 9.68 -1.91
CA MET A 131 3.48 10.86 -1.12
C MET A 131 3.06 12.03 -2.01
N PHE A 132 3.81 12.33 -3.07
CA PHE A 132 3.42 13.38 -4.03
C PHE A 132 2.09 13.06 -4.72
N THR A 133 1.90 11.83 -5.14
CA THR A 133 0.64 11.34 -5.71
C THR A 133 -0.51 11.52 -4.71
N ALA A 134 -0.33 11.08 -3.47
CA ALA A 134 -1.33 11.19 -2.41
C ALA A 134 -1.69 12.65 -2.09
N ILE A 135 -0.69 13.53 -1.96
CA ILE A 135 -0.89 14.97 -1.74
C ILE A 135 -1.65 15.59 -2.91
N THR A 136 -1.25 15.30 -4.14
CA THR A 136 -1.88 15.86 -5.34
C THR A 136 -3.37 15.54 -5.39
N ILE A 137 -3.72 14.27 -5.22
CA ILE A 137 -5.14 13.87 -5.23
C ILE A 137 -5.87 14.44 -4.01
N PHE A 138 -5.22 14.44 -2.85
CA PHE A 138 -5.81 15.02 -1.67
C PHE A 138 -6.20 16.49 -1.91
N MET A 139 -5.29 17.31 -2.43
CA MET A 139 -5.55 18.72 -2.74
C MET A 139 -6.74 18.88 -3.71
N ILE A 140 -6.83 18.04 -4.75
CA ILE A 140 -7.93 18.03 -5.70
C ILE A 140 -9.24 17.58 -5.01
N SER A 141 -9.17 16.73 -3.99
CA SER A 141 -10.33 16.15 -3.30
C SER A 141 -10.89 17.04 -2.18
N ILE A 142 -10.18 18.08 -1.73
CA ILE A 142 -10.60 18.96 -0.61
C ILE A 142 -12.02 19.50 -0.78
N PRO A 143 -12.42 20.10 -1.94
CA PRO A 143 -13.76 20.65 -2.09
C PRO A 143 -14.86 19.61 -1.89
N THR A 144 -14.62 18.41 -2.44
CA THR A 144 -15.54 17.27 -2.30
C THR A 144 -15.59 16.77 -0.87
N ALA A 145 -14.45 16.72 -0.17
CA ALA A 145 -14.35 16.32 1.23
C ALA A 145 -15.14 17.26 2.15
N VAL A 146 -14.98 18.56 1.94
CA VAL A 146 -15.70 19.58 2.72
C VAL A 146 -17.20 19.49 2.46
N GLY A 147 -17.62 19.31 1.18
CA GLY A 147 -19.01 19.11 0.81
C GLY A 147 -19.61 17.87 1.50
N LEU A 148 -18.89 16.74 1.45
CA LEU A 148 -19.30 15.48 2.09
C LEU A 148 -19.41 15.64 3.61
N ALA A 149 -18.41 16.24 4.26
CA ALA A 149 -18.43 16.49 5.70
C ALA A 149 -19.60 17.36 6.14
N ASN A 150 -20.00 18.32 5.30
CA ASN A 150 -21.15 19.18 5.58
C ASN A 150 -22.50 18.45 5.42
N SER A 151 -22.58 17.49 4.50
CA SER A 151 -23.79 16.70 4.26
C SER A 151 -24.00 15.56 5.26
N MET A 152 -22.92 15.04 5.83
CA MET A 152 -22.97 13.98 6.84
C MET A 152 -23.36 14.57 8.20
N LYS A 153 -24.49 14.12 8.78
CA LYS A 153 -24.87 14.43 10.17
C LYS A 153 -23.97 13.80 11.23
N ILE A 154 -22.94 13.11 10.81
CA ILE A 154 -22.05 12.29 11.64
C ILE A 154 -20.76 13.04 11.83
N GLY A 155 -20.25 13.01 13.07
CA GLY A 155 -19.11 13.81 13.56
C GLY A 155 -18.00 14.05 12.55
N ARG A 156 -17.70 15.31 12.30
CA ARG A 156 -16.64 15.76 11.40
C ARG A 156 -15.25 15.52 12.00
N GLU A 157 -15.21 15.37 13.33
CA GLU A 157 -13.98 15.29 14.11
C GLU A 157 -13.05 14.14 13.71
N PRO A 158 -13.51 12.87 13.55
CA PRO A 158 -12.63 11.78 13.13
C PRO A 158 -11.98 12.02 11.76
N MET A 159 -12.71 12.66 10.82
CA MET A 159 -12.19 12.99 9.50
C MET A 159 -11.10 14.08 9.57
N TYR A 160 -11.32 15.13 10.37
CA TYR A 160 -10.30 16.17 10.57
C TYR A 160 -9.08 15.63 11.31
N ILE A 161 -9.26 14.78 12.34
CA ILE A 161 -8.14 14.14 13.05
C ILE A 161 -7.33 13.28 12.10
N GLY A 162 -7.96 12.40 11.33
CA GLY A 162 -7.30 11.55 10.36
C GLY A 162 -6.53 12.36 9.31
N PHE A 163 -7.13 13.45 8.83
CA PHE A 163 -6.48 14.38 7.91
C PHE A 163 -5.25 15.04 8.53
N ILE A 164 -5.38 15.62 9.72
CA ILE A 164 -4.26 16.31 10.40
C ILE A 164 -3.12 15.31 10.66
N VAL A 165 -3.42 14.11 11.13
CA VAL A 165 -2.43 13.05 11.35
C VAL A 165 -1.72 12.68 10.05
N SER A 166 -2.48 12.44 8.98
CA SER A 166 -1.93 12.07 7.68
C SER A 166 -1.04 13.16 7.10
N LEU A 167 -1.52 14.41 7.11
CA LEU A 167 -0.76 15.56 6.62
C LEU A 167 0.50 15.78 7.45
N SER A 168 0.38 15.76 8.79
CA SER A 168 1.52 15.96 9.70
C SER A 168 2.59 14.89 9.50
N THR A 169 2.19 13.63 9.36
CA THR A 169 3.12 12.53 9.14
C THR A 169 3.81 12.64 7.78
N THR A 170 3.05 13.00 6.74
CA THR A 170 3.61 13.21 5.39
C THR A 170 4.60 14.38 5.38
N LEU A 171 4.23 15.51 5.98
CA LEU A 171 5.12 16.68 6.08
C LEU A 171 6.36 16.38 6.92
N PHE A 172 6.21 15.66 8.03
CA PHE A 172 7.34 15.21 8.84
C PHE A 172 8.30 14.34 8.03
N PHE A 173 7.79 13.40 7.26
CA PHE A 173 8.61 12.53 6.43
C PHE A 173 9.31 13.30 5.32
N LEU A 174 8.62 14.20 4.62
CA LEU A 174 9.24 15.09 3.61
C LEU A 174 10.30 15.99 4.25
N PHE A 175 10.04 16.55 5.42
CA PHE A 175 11.02 17.36 6.15
C PHE A 175 12.28 16.55 6.46
N THR A 176 12.16 15.29 6.90
CA THR A 176 13.31 14.43 7.20
C THR A 176 14.15 14.11 5.97
N LEU A 177 13.51 14.00 4.80
CA LEU A 177 14.20 13.76 3.52
C LEU A 177 14.89 15.03 2.99
N ILE A 178 14.28 16.20 3.15
CA ILE A 178 14.83 17.46 2.69
C ILE A 178 15.99 17.93 3.60
N THR A 179 15.89 17.65 4.90
CA THR A 179 16.85 18.09 5.92
C THR A 179 17.53 16.94 6.67
N PRO A 180 18.22 15.99 5.97
CA PRO A 180 18.84 14.84 6.62
C PRO A 180 19.90 15.24 7.66
N ASP A 181 20.57 16.38 7.48
CA ASP A 181 21.56 16.89 8.43
C ASP A 181 20.94 17.24 9.79
N THR A 182 19.72 17.80 9.80
CA THR A 182 19.00 18.10 11.03
C THR A 182 18.59 16.84 11.76
N LEU A 183 18.06 15.85 11.04
CA LEU A 183 17.71 14.55 11.57
C LEU A 183 18.95 13.78 12.09
N SER A 184 20.05 13.81 11.34
CA SER A 184 21.30 13.18 11.73
C SER A 184 21.89 13.76 13.01
N LYS A 185 21.85 15.09 13.19
CA LYS A 185 22.25 15.74 14.45
C LYS A 185 21.39 15.27 15.62
N PHE A 186 20.09 15.09 15.41
CA PHE A 186 19.20 14.54 16.43
C PHE A 186 19.55 13.08 16.75
N VAL A 187 19.75 12.25 15.72
CA VAL A 187 20.11 10.82 15.86
C VAL A 187 21.46 10.66 16.56
N LEU A 188 22.47 11.46 16.21
CA LEU A 188 23.79 11.51 16.88
C LEU A 188 23.69 11.92 18.37
N ARG A 189 22.79 12.87 18.69
CA ARG A 189 22.53 13.24 20.09
C ARG A 189 21.82 12.11 20.83
N PHE A 190 20.85 11.46 20.20
CA PHE A 190 20.13 10.33 20.78
C PHE A 190 21.05 9.13 21.02
N GLU A 191 21.99 8.82 20.13
CA GLU A 191 22.97 7.73 20.30
C GLU A 191 23.77 7.88 21.59
N LYS A 192 24.07 9.11 22.00
CA LYS A 192 24.80 9.41 23.25
C LYS A 192 23.95 9.27 24.52
N THR A 193 22.66 9.01 24.41
CA THR A 193 21.76 8.77 25.54
C THR A 193 21.82 7.31 26.00
N LYS A 194 21.34 7.02 27.22
CA LYS A 194 21.21 5.64 27.74
C LYS A 194 20.39 4.75 26.81
N SER A 195 19.31 5.28 26.24
CA SER A 195 18.44 4.58 25.29
C SER A 195 19.14 4.34 23.96
N GLY A 196 19.94 5.29 23.48
CA GLY A 196 20.77 5.14 22.28
C GLY A 196 21.83 4.06 22.45
N HIS A 197 22.53 4.03 23.58
CA HIS A 197 23.49 2.97 23.92
C HIS A 197 22.86 1.57 24.02
N TRP A 198 21.66 1.49 24.60
CA TRP A 198 20.91 0.24 24.61
C TRP A 198 20.57 -0.24 23.18
N LEU A 199 20.17 0.69 22.31
CA LEU A 199 19.88 0.39 20.90
C LEU A 199 21.13 -0.04 20.14
N SER A 200 22.30 0.63 20.33
CA SER A 200 23.59 0.25 19.77
C SER A 200 23.96 -1.19 20.12
N LYS A 201 23.81 -1.57 21.39
CA LYS A 201 24.04 -2.92 21.86
C LYS A 201 23.10 -3.95 21.23
N LYS A 202 21.82 -3.60 21.04
CA LYS A 202 20.82 -4.48 20.42
C LYS A 202 21.04 -4.65 18.91
N LEU A 203 21.52 -3.61 18.22
CA LEU A 203 21.83 -3.64 16.79
C LEU A 203 23.22 -4.25 16.50
N GLY A 204 24.07 -4.41 17.51
CA GLY A 204 25.46 -4.90 17.35
C GLY A 204 26.34 -3.93 16.54
N LYS A 205 26.02 -2.63 16.50
CA LYS A 205 26.75 -1.61 15.76
C LYS A 205 26.99 -0.40 16.65
N GLU A 206 28.26 -0.07 16.87
CA GLU A 206 28.65 1.06 17.74
C GLU A 206 28.43 2.43 17.11
N ASN A 207 28.53 2.54 15.77
CA ASN A 207 28.43 3.81 15.02
C ASN A 207 27.18 3.85 14.10
N TRP A 208 26.03 3.38 14.61
CA TRP A 208 24.83 3.33 13.78
C TRP A 208 24.31 4.71 13.37
N ALA A 209 24.52 5.75 14.20
CA ALA A 209 24.11 7.11 13.90
C ALA A 209 24.91 7.74 12.75
N GLU A 210 26.22 7.45 12.67
CA GLU A 210 27.08 7.87 11.58
C GLU A 210 26.72 7.14 10.28
N LEU A 211 26.49 5.83 10.36
CA LEU A 211 25.97 5.04 9.23
C LEU A 211 24.64 5.58 8.73
N PHE A 212 23.75 5.95 9.66
CA PHE A 212 22.48 6.58 9.32
C PHE A 212 22.68 7.93 8.62
N HIS A 213 23.59 8.78 9.11
CA HIS A 213 23.91 10.07 8.47
C HIS A 213 24.37 9.88 7.03
N HIS A 214 25.37 9.02 6.80
CA HIS A 214 25.87 8.74 5.46
C HIS A 214 24.80 8.19 4.53
N TRP A 215 23.95 7.30 5.04
CA TRP A 215 22.82 6.76 4.28
C TRP A 215 21.79 7.85 3.95
N ALA A 216 21.40 8.69 4.90
CA ALA A 216 20.40 9.75 4.71
C ALA A 216 20.90 10.83 3.73
N THR A 217 22.18 11.18 3.78
CA THR A 217 22.80 12.10 2.83
C THR A 217 22.80 11.52 1.42
N SER A 218 23.22 10.27 1.25
CA SER A 218 23.18 9.58 -0.04
C SER A 218 21.75 9.47 -0.61
N LEU A 219 20.76 9.19 0.25
CA LEU A 219 19.36 9.14 -0.16
C LEU A 219 18.89 10.51 -0.69
N LYS A 220 19.23 11.60 0.01
CA LYS A 220 18.91 12.96 -0.43
C LYS A 220 19.52 13.28 -1.79
N GLU A 221 20.80 12.91 -2.01
CA GLU A 221 21.49 13.13 -3.28
C GLU A 221 20.80 12.37 -4.42
N GLU A 222 20.47 11.09 -4.22
CA GLU A 222 19.81 10.28 -5.26
C GLU A 222 18.38 10.73 -5.54
N ILE A 223 17.61 11.11 -4.51
CA ILE A 223 16.28 11.70 -4.71
C ILE A 223 16.41 13.05 -5.41
N GLY A 224 17.36 13.89 -4.99
CA GLY A 224 17.66 15.17 -5.64
C GLY A 224 17.99 14.99 -7.13
N PHE A 225 18.85 14.03 -7.48
CA PHE A 225 19.16 13.67 -8.86
C PHE A 225 17.89 13.30 -9.66
N LEU A 226 17.02 12.42 -9.13
CA LEU A 226 15.80 12.03 -9.81
C LEU A 226 14.86 13.22 -10.03
N TRP A 227 14.64 14.04 -9.02
CA TRP A 227 13.68 15.15 -9.09
C TRP A 227 14.22 16.39 -9.79
N ALA A 228 15.54 16.67 -9.76
CA ALA A 228 16.14 17.81 -10.42
C ALA A 228 16.57 17.50 -11.87
N GLU A 229 17.25 16.37 -12.11
CA GLU A 229 17.82 16.06 -13.41
C GLU A 229 16.93 15.16 -14.27
N LYS A 230 16.04 14.36 -13.64
CA LYS A 230 15.15 13.42 -14.30
C LYS A 230 13.67 13.75 -14.08
N THR A 231 13.37 15.05 -13.92
CA THR A 231 12.02 15.57 -13.61
C THR A 231 10.94 14.99 -14.53
N HIS A 232 11.20 14.86 -15.84
CA HIS A 232 10.24 14.33 -16.80
C HIS A 232 9.87 12.86 -16.50
N ILE A 233 10.83 12.06 -16.03
CA ILE A 233 10.59 10.67 -15.61
C ILE A 233 9.77 10.64 -14.33
N MET A 234 10.07 11.53 -13.38
CA MET A 234 9.32 11.61 -12.13
C MET A 234 7.88 12.10 -12.33
N ILE A 235 7.66 13.04 -13.26
CA ILE A 235 6.30 13.46 -13.65
C ILE A 235 5.54 12.28 -14.26
N LEU A 236 6.19 11.50 -15.13
CA LEU A 236 5.57 10.30 -15.70
C LEU A 236 5.26 9.25 -14.61
N ASP A 237 6.17 9.05 -13.65
CA ASP A 237 5.97 8.12 -12.52
C ASP A 237 4.79 8.56 -11.65
N VAL A 238 4.69 9.84 -11.29
CA VAL A 238 3.52 10.40 -10.58
C VAL A 238 2.25 10.23 -11.40
N SER A 239 2.28 10.47 -12.70
CA SER A 239 1.10 10.32 -13.58
C SER A 239 0.61 8.87 -13.63
N LEU A 240 1.53 7.90 -13.69
CA LEU A 240 1.21 6.48 -13.59
C LEU A 240 0.71 6.10 -12.19
N GLY A 241 1.23 6.73 -11.13
CA GLY A 241 0.71 6.60 -9.77
C GLY A 241 -0.73 7.11 -9.63
N LEU A 242 -1.03 8.26 -10.25
CA LEU A 242 -2.40 8.80 -10.32
C LEU A 242 -3.34 7.85 -11.10
N LEU A 243 -2.86 7.25 -12.18
CA LEU A 243 -3.63 6.24 -12.92
C LEU A 243 -3.91 5.01 -12.05
N ASN A 244 -2.93 4.50 -11.31
CA ASN A 244 -3.11 3.38 -10.38
C ASN A 244 -4.19 3.68 -9.34
N LEU A 245 -4.16 4.87 -8.75
CA LEU A 245 -5.15 5.28 -7.76
C LEU A 245 -6.54 5.45 -8.39
N THR A 246 -6.60 5.96 -9.62
CA THR A 246 -7.84 6.05 -10.41
C THR A 246 -8.42 4.66 -10.68
N LEU A 247 -7.59 3.68 -11.03
CA LEU A 247 -8.03 2.28 -11.23
C LEU A 247 -8.55 1.64 -9.93
N GLN A 248 -7.91 1.92 -8.80
CA GLN A 248 -8.41 1.46 -7.50
C GLN A 248 -9.79 2.05 -7.19
N ALA A 249 -9.95 3.36 -7.32
CA ALA A 249 -11.22 4.04 -7.10
C ALA A 249 -12.29 3.59 -8.11
N PHE A 250 -11.90 3.37 -9.37
CA PHE A 250 -12.80 2.84 -10.40
C PHE A 250 -13.29 1.43 -10.06
N SER A 251 -12.44 0.57 -9.54
CA SER A 251 -12.83 -0.78 -9.11
C SER A 251 -13.93 -0.75 -8.05
N LEU A 252 -13.83 0.17 -7.09
CA LEU A 252 -14.84 0.39 -6.06
C LEU A 252 -16.12 0.99 -6.65
N PHE A 253 -15.98 2.05 -7.44
CA PHE A 253 -17.10 2.70 -8.12
C PHE A 253 -17.93 1.71 -8.94
N TYR A 254 -17.25 0.84 -9.72
CA TYR A 254 -17.91 -0.17 -10.54
C TYR A 254 -18.79 -1.11 -9.70
N VAL A 255 -18.31 -1.59 -8.57
CA VAL A 255 -19.07 -2.50 -7.70
C VAL A 255 -20.23 -1.78 -7.02
N LEU A 256 -20.01 -0.55 -6.54
CA LEU A 256 -21.06 0.26 -5.91
C LEU A 256 -22.19 0.55 -6.90
N GLU A 257 -21.88 1.00 -8.13
CA GLU A 257 -22.89 1.31 -9.14
C GLU A 257 -23.73 0.10 -9.57
N ARG A 258 -23.13 -1.10 -9.56
CA ARG A 258 -23.82 -2.33 -9.93
C ARG A 258 -24.76 -2.87 -8.83
N LEU A 259 -24.36 -2.76 -7.56
CA LEU A 259 -25.09 -3.37 -6.44
C LEU A 259 -25.93 -2.36 -5.66
N THR A 260 -25.47 -1.13 -5.57
CA THR A 260 -26.05 -0.11 -4.71
C THR A 260 -25.81 1.28 -5.27
N PRO A 261 -26.46 1.66 -6.40
CA PRO A 261 -26.22 2.94 -7.03
C PRO A 261 -26.38 4.09 -6.03
N ILE A 262 -25.31 4.87 -5.85
CA ILE A 262 -25.25 5.95 -4.86
C ILE A 262 -25.77 7.27 -5.48
N GLY A 263 -25.84 7.35 -6.82
CA GLY A 263 -26.15 8.58 -7.53
C GLY A 263 -25.04 9.64 -7.46
N ALA A 264 -23.86 9.26 -6.95
CA ALA A 264 -22.68 10.12 -6.89
C ALA A 264 -21.83 9.94 -8.15
N THR A 265 -21.17 11.02 -8.59
CA THR A 265 -20.24 10.93 -9.71
C THR A 265 -19.00 10.11 -9.34
N PHE A 266 -18.33 9.53 -10.34
CA PHE A 266 -17.06 8.85 -10.13
C PHE A 266 -16.06 9.68 -9.32
N PHE A 267 -15.98 11.00 -9.60
CA PHE A 267 -15.08 11.89 -8.88
C PHE A 267 -15.39 11.98 -7.38
N HIS A 268 -16.68 12.01 -6.98
CA HIS A 268 -17.07 12.00 -5.58
C HIS A 268 -16.65 10.70 -4.88
N ILE A 269 -16.83 9.56 -5.54
CA ILE A 269 -16.42 8.26 -4.99
C ILE A 269 -14.90 8.17 -4.91
N MET A 270 -14.17 8.65 -5.92
CA MET A 270 -12.70 8.69 -5.91
C MET A 270 -12.18 9.59 -4.78
N ALA A 271 -12.72 10.78 -4.61
CA ALA A 271 -12.34 11.69 -3.52
C ALA A 271 -12.60 11.06 -2.14
N THR A 272 -13.77 10.44 -1.97
CA THR A 272 -14.13 9.72 -0.75
C THR A 272 -13.19 8.56 -0.48
N PHE A 273 -12.86 7.78 -1.51
CA PHE A 273 -11.88 6.69 -1.47
C PHE A 273 -10.53 7.17 -0.94
N VAL A 274 -10.00 8.25 -1.51
CA VAL A 274 -8.69 8.80 -1.11
C VAL A 274 -8.70 9.24 0.35
N ILE A 275 -9.74 9.99 0.76
CA ILE A 275 -9.83 10.53 2.12
C ILE A 275 -9.92 9.39 3.15
N ILE A 276 -10.75 8.39 2.89
CA ILE A 276 -10.90 7.24 3.79
C ILE A 276 -9.56 6.49 3.90
N ASN A 277 -8.88 6.24 2.77
CA ASN A 277 -7.58 5.55 2.78
C ASN A 277 -6.50 6.34 3.53
N LEU A 278 -6.46 7.66 3.42
CA LEU A 278 -5.52 8.49 4.18
C LEU A 278 -5.72 8.35 5.71
N VAL A 279 -6.97 8.25 6.16
CA VAL A 279 -7.27 8.04 7.58
C VAL A 279 -6.90 6.62 8.03
N ILE A 280 -7.28 5.62 7.22
CA ILE A 280 -7.11 4.20 7.58
C ILE A 280 -5.65 3.75 7.52
N TYR A 281 -4.82 4.38 6.69
CA TYR A 281 -3.41 4.01 6.51
C TYR A 281 -2.63 3.90 7.83
N TYR A 282 -3.00 4.70 8.84
CA TYR A 282 -2.36 4.71 10.16
C TYR A 282 -3.01 3.76 11.19
N ILE A 283 -4.07 3.04 10.81
CA ILE A 283 -4.69 2.06 11.70
C ILE A 283 -3.86 0.75 11.64
N PRO A 284 -3.33 0.26 12.77
CA PRO A 284 -2.40 -0.86 12.78
C PRO A 284 -3.09 -2.22 12.63
N THR A 285 -3.89 -2.39 11.56
CA THR A 285 -4.50 -3.67 11.21
C THR A 285 -3.89 -4.24 9.93
N PRO A 286 -3.70 -5.57 9.82
CA PRO A 286 -3.18 -6.18 8.61
C PRO A 286 -4.07 -5.85 7.40
N GLY A 287 -3.48 -5.26 6.36
CA GLY A 287 -4.20 -4.86 5.14
C GLY A 287 -5.38 -3.91 5.37
N GLY A 288 -5.44 -3.21 6.50
CA GLY A 288 -6.57 -2.37 6.87
C GLY A 288 -7.87 -3.15 7.17
N SER A 289 -7.76 -4.49 7.41
CA SER A 289 -8.94 -5.34 7.63
C SER A 289 -9.79 -4.86 8.80
N GLY A 290 -11.10 -4.81 8.59
CA GLY A 290 -12.09 -4.27 9.53
C GLY A 290 -12.23 -2.75 9.45
N SER A 291 -11.14 -2.01 9.43
CA SER A 291 -11.18 -0.54 9.33
C SER A 291 -11.57 -0.05 7.94
N ILE A 292 -11.06 -0.67 6.88
CA ILE A 292 -11.46 -0.37 5.50
C ILE A 292 -12.94 -0.69 5.34
N GLU A 293 -13.35 -1.92 5.60
CA GLU A 293 -14.72 -2.36 5.41
C GLU A 293 -15.69 -1.51 6.23
N GLY A 294 -15.42 -1.34 7.52
CA GLY A 294 -16.27 -0.55 8.41
C GLY A 294 -16.41 0.91 7.96
N SER A 295 -15.30 1.57 7.60
CA SER A 295 -15.34 2.97 7.17
C SER A 295 -16.07 3.14 5.84
N TYR A 296 -15.82 2.27 4.86
CA TYR A 296 -16.50 2.34 3.57
C TYR A 296 -18.00 2.05 3.68
N ILE A 297 -18.38 1.00 4.44
CA ILE A 297 -19.79 0.68 4.68
C ILE A 297 -20.46 1.87 5.36
N TRP A 298 -19.86 2.44 6.38
CA TRP A 298 -20.42 3.56 7.12
C TRP A 298 -20.64 4.80 6.24
N VAL A 299 -19.62 5.21 5.47
CA VAL A 299 -19.71 6.39 4.62
C VAL A 299 -20.70 6.19 3.49
N PHE A 300 -20.58 5.11 2.73
CA PHE A 300 -21.42 4.88 1.55
C PHE A 300 -22.86 4.50 1.91
N SER A 301 -23.11 3.82 3.03
CA SER A 301 -24.47 3.61 3.52
C SER A 301 -25.16 4.91 3.93
N GLY A 302 -24.41 5.87 4.46
CA GLY A 302 -24.92 7.21 4.75
C GLY A 302 -25.30 8.02 3.50
N MET A 303 -24.71 7.67 2.34
CA MET A 303 -25.01 8.35 1.07
C MET A 303 -26.26 7.80 0.37
N ASN A 304 -26.58 6.52 0.49
CA ASN A 304 -27.64 5.86 -0.27
C ASN A 304 -28.78 5.26 0.57
N ASN A 305 -28.70 5.32 1.89
CA ASN A 305 -29.65 4.72 2.82
C ASN A 305 -29.89 3.19 2.58
N ALA A 306 -28.91 2.48 2.03
CA ALA A 306 -29.00 1.05 1.71
C ALA A 306 -27.84 0.25 2.37
N PRO A 307 -27.79 0.15 3.71
CA PRO A 307 -26.64 -0.42 4.41
C PRO A 307 -26.37 -1.89 4.06
N ALA A 308 -27.40 -2.72 3.86
CA ALA A 308 -27.21 -4.11 3.49
C ALA A 308 -26.57 -4.29 2.11
N ALA A 309 -27.07 -3.59 1.09
CA ALA A 309 -26.53 -3.64 -0.25
C ALA A 309 -25.10 -3.07 -0.31
N THR A 310 -24.84 -1.97 0.41
CA THR A 310 -23.50 -1.38 0.55
C THR A 310 -22.53 -2.35 1.21
N THR A 311 -22.94 -3.04 2.26
CA THR A 311 -22.09 -4.06 2.93
C THR A 311 -21.73 -5.17 1.95
N VAL A 312 -22.69 -5.72 1.21
CA VAL A 312 -22.41 -6.75 0.19
C VAL A 312 -21.45 -6.22 -0.86
N ALA A 313 -21.67 -4.99 -1.36
CA ALA A 313 -20.79 -4.36 -2.36
C ALA A 313 -19.34 -4.24 -1.84
N ILE A 314 -19.15 -3.73 -0.63
CA ILE A 314 -17.81 -3.55 -0.04
C ILE A 314 -17.13 -4.90 0.24
N VAL A 315 -17.86 -5.88 0.77
CA VAL A 315 -17.31 -7.22 1.04
C VAL A 315 -16.87 -7.90 -0.26
N LEU A 316 -17.67 -7.84 -1.33
CA LEU A 316 -17.33 -8.42 -2.64
C LEU A 316 -16.16 -7.68 -3.30
N TRP A 317 -16.15 -6.36 -3.21
CA TRP A 317 -15.02 -5.57 -3.69
C TRP A 317 -13.72 -5.97 -2.95
N ARG A 318 -13.75 -6.09 -1.63
CA ARG A 318 -12.61 -6.57 -0.83
C ARG A 318 -12.24 -8.01 -1.17
N PHE A 319 -13.22 -8.87 -1.42
CA PHE A 319 -12.93 -10.23 -1.85
C PHE A 319 -12.11 -10.23 -3.13
N ALA A 320 -12.51 -9.44 -4.12
CA ALA A 320 -11.82 -9.35 -5.40
C ALA A 320 -10.44 -8.66 -5.31
N THR A 321 -10.32 -7.59 -4.53
CA THR A 321 -9.12 -6.72 -4.51
C THR A 321 -8.13 -7.02 -3.38
N TYR A 322 -8.52 -7.81 -2.39
CA TYR A 322 -7.69 -8.17 -1.25
C TYR A 322 -7.50 -9.70 -1.14
N TYR A 323 -8.56 -10.48 -0.93
CA TYR A 323 -8.42 -11.92 -0.69
C TYR A 323 -7.93 -12.69 -1.91
N LEU A 324 -8.48 -12.45 -3.10
CA LEU A 324 -8.00 -13.08 -4.33
C LEU A 324 -6.57 -12.67 -4.66
N HIS A 325 -6.18 -11.44 -4.36
CA HIS A 325 -4.80 -10.97 -4.58
C HIS A 325 -3.81 -11.53 -3.56
N ILE A 326 -4.22 -11.83 -2.32
CA ILE A 326 -3.39 -12.61 -1.40
C ILE A 326 -3.14 -14.01 -1.95
N VAL A 327 -4.19 -14.70 -2.43
CA VAL A 327 -4.03 -16.03 -3.03
C VAL A 327 -3.13 -15.98 -4.26
N PHE A 328 -3.36 -15.01 -5.16
CA PHE A 328 -2.52 -14.79 -6.33
C PHE A 328 -1.05 -14.51 -5.97
N GLY A 329 -0.82 -13.62 -5.00
CA GLY A 329 0.52 -13.30 -4.51
C GLY A 329 1.23 -14.50 -3.88
N LEU A 330 0.50 -15.36 -3.15
CA LEU A 330 1.02 -16.62 -2.61
C LEU A 330 1.44 -17.58 -3.72
N ILE A 331 0.59 -17.79 -4.73
CA ILE A 331 0.91 -18.64 -5.88
C ILE A 331 2.18 -18.13 -6.57
N MET A 332 2.28 -16.83 -6.82
CA MET A 332 3.45 -16.20 -7.43
C MET A 332 4.70 -16.38 -6.56
N PHE A 333 4.59 -16.19 -5.24
CA PHE A 333 5.70 -16.34 -4.31
C PHE A 333 6.26 -17.77 -4.28
N PHE A 334 5.40 -18.78 -4.21
CA PHE A 334 5.83 -20.17 -4.20
C PHE A 334 6.35 -20.63 -5.58
N MET A 335 5.71 -20.21 -6.66
CA MET A 335 6.15 -20.52 -8.01
C MET A 335 7.56 -19.96 -8.29
N TYR A 336 7.81 -18.70 -7.93
CA TYR A 336 9.12 -18.07 -8.08
C TYR A 336 10.20 -18.78 -7.25
N SER A 337 9.89 -19.12 -5.98
CA SER A 337 10.81 -19.86 -5.11
C SER A 337 11.16 -21.21 -5.72
N TYR A 338 10.18 -21.95 -6.24
CA TYR A 338 10.40 -23.24 -6.89
C TYR A 338 11.29 -23.13 -8.14
N MET A 339 11.03 -22.12 -8.99
CA MET A 339 11.84 -21.89 -10.20
C MET A 339 13.28 -21.55 -9.88
N LYS A 340 13.51 -20.77 -8.79
CA LYS A 340 14.85 -20.38 -8.35
C LYS A 340 15.63 -21.58 -7.79
N ASP A 341 14.98 -22.41 -6.98
CA ASP A 341 15.58 -23.64 -6.41
C ASP A 341 15.98 -24.62 -7.54
N LYS A 342 15.13 -24.77 -8.58
CA LYS A 342 15.41 -25.61 -9.75
C LYS A 342 16.60 -25.14 -10.58
N LYS A 343 16.76 -23.82 -10.74
CA LYS A 343 17.93 -23.24 -11.45
C LYS A 343 19.24 -23.46 -10.68
N GLN A 344 19.21 -23.31 -9.36
CA GLN A 344 20.40 -23.52 -8.52
C GLN A 344 20.84 -25.00 -8.55
N ASN A 345 19.90 -25.94 -8.45
CA ASN A 345 20.23 -27.36 -8.50
C ASN A 345 20.83 -27.77 -9.86
N LYS A 346 20.35 -27.19 -10.97
CA LYS A 346 20.91 -27.44 -12.30
C LYS A 346 22.36 -26.96 -12.47
N GLN A 347 22.71 -25.83 -11.83
CA GLN A 347 24.08 -25.28 -11.85
C GLN A 347 25.07 -26.06 -10.96
N ILE A 348 24.58 -26.86 -10.03
CA ILE A 348 25.40 -27.74 -9.18
C ILE A 348 25.67 -29.09 -9.86
N ASP A 349 24.75 -29.52 -10.73
CA ASP A 349 24.83 -30.80 -11.46
C ASP A 349 25.63 -30.69 -12.78
N GLU A 350 25.95 -29.46 -13.25
CA GLU A 350 26.85 -29.16 -14.38
C GLU A 350 28.26 -28.78 -13.88
#